data_0a5ef60da77c1d4b8bbc255af4a34963
#
_entry.id   0a5ef60da77c1d4b8bbc255af4a34963
#
_cell.length_a   1.000
_cell.length_b   1.000
_cell.length_c   1.000
_cell.angle_alpha   90.00
_cell.angle_beta   90.00
_cell.angle_gamma   90.00
#
_symmetry.space_group_name_H-M   'P 1'
#
loop_
_entity.id
_entity.type
_entity.pdbx_description
1 polymer ?
#
loop_
_entity_poly.entity_id
_entity_poly.type
_entity_poly.pdbx_seq_one_letter_code
_entity_poly.pdbx_strand_id
1 'polypeptide(L)'
;MRKLAEAGRLVWKRHAFCEQDVEELNQFFLVIAATDDPAVNDHIVQLCHERHIPVNHAGDQTQCDFQFPAIVQKGPVVIGVNANGKDHGLVKRVAERLREWIAREKF
;
A
#
# COMPACT_ATOMS: atom_id res chain seq x y z
N MET A 1 -9.23 8.32 7.65
CA MET A 1 -9.81 7.03 8.08
C MET A 1 -11.10 7.19 8.86
N ARG A 2 -11.18 8.15 9.78
CA ARG A 2 -12.42 8.37 10.57
C ARG A 2 -13.66 8.57 9.69
N LYS A 3 -13.56 9.42 8.67
CA LYS A 3 -14.69 9.69 7.77
C LYS A 3 -15.16 8.45 7.01
N LEU A 4 -14.24 7.59 6.59
CA LEU A 4 -14.58 6.34 5.91
C LEU A 4 -15.25 5.35 6.87
N ALA A 5 -14.79 5.29 8.12
CA ALA A 5 -15.40 4.43 9.13
C ALA A 5 -16.82 4.90 9.47
N GLU A 6 -17.02 6.21 9.63
CA GLU A 6 -18.33 6.79 9.90
C GLU A 6 -19.32 6.61 8.74
N ALA A 7 -18.80 6.55 7.50
CA ALA A 7 -19.60 6.27 6.32
C ALA A 7 -19.87 4.78 6.09
N GLY A 8 -19.40 3.91 6.97
CA GLY A 8 -19.57 2.46 6.84
C GLY A 8 -18.71 1.82 5.78
N ARG A 9 -17.69 2.51 5.26
CA ARG A 9 -16.82 2.01 4.20
C ARG A 9 -15.63 1.20 4.69
N LEU A 10 -15.32 1.29 5.98
CA LEU A 10 -14.28 0.49 6.61
C LEU A 10 -14.60 0.30 8.09
N VAL A 11 -13.95 -0.68 8.71
CA VAL A 11 -14.01 -0.91 10.15
C VAL A 11 -12.75 -0.30 10.77
N TRP A 12 -12.92 0.59 11.75
CA TRP A 12 -11.83 1.25 12.45
C TRP A 12 -11.75 0.76 13.89
N LYS A 13 -10.71 -0.03 14.20
CA LYS A 13 -10.41 -0.47 15.55
C LYS A 13 -9.42 0.50 16.19
N ARG A 14 -9.88 1.25 17.19
CA ARG A 14 -9.15 2.36 17.79
C ARG A 14 -8.21 1.89 18.90
N HIS A 15 -7.29 0.98 18.55
CA HIS A 15 -6.28 0.49 19.48
C HIS A 15 -4.99 0.13 18.74
N ALA A 16 -3.87 0.06 19.47
CA ALA A 16 -2.62 -0.41 18.91
C ALA A 16 -2.70 -1.89 18.55
N PHE A 17 -1.92 -2.33 17.56
CA PHE A 17 -1.86 -3.74 17.19
C PHE A 17 -1.48 -4.60 18.39
N CYS A 18 -2.23 -5.66 18.65
CA CYS A 18 -2.06 -6.51 19.80
C CYS A 18 -2.32 -8.00 19.47
N GLU A 19 -2.09 -8.88 20.44
CA GLU A 19 -2.25 -10.32 20.28
C GLU A 19 -3.63 -10.74 19.76
N GLN A 20 -4.67 -10.01 20.12
CA GLN A 20 -6.03 -10.31 19.67
C GLN A 20 -6.20 -10.11 18.17
N ASP A 21 -5.42 -9.19 17.59
CA ASP A 21 -5.50 -8.89 16.16
C ASP A 21 -4.84 -9.97 15.30
N VAL A 22 -3.94 -10.78 15.88
CA VAL A 22 -3.23 -11.85 15.16
C VAL A 22 -4.21 -12.87 14.57
N GLU A 23 -5.24 -13.24 15.29
CA GLU A 23 -6.24 -14.22 14.82
C GLU A 23 -7.03 -13.66 13.64
N GLU A 24 -7.26 -12.35 13.62
CA GLU A 24 -8.00 -11.69 12.55
C GLU A 24 -7.22 -11.62 11.24
N LEU A 25 -5.88 -11.70 11.29
CA LEU A 25 -5.04 -11.65 10.08
C LEU A 25 -5.44 -12.73 9.07
N ASN A 26 -5.87 -13.90 9.52
CA ASN A 26 -6.25 -14.99 8.64
C ASN A 26 -7.47 -14.68 7.76
N GLN A 27 -8.21 -13.62 8.08
CA GLN A 27 -9.39 -13.20 7.32
C GLN A 27 -9.05 -12.26 6.17
N PHE A 28 -7.82 -11.78 6.09
CA PHE A 28 -7.45 -10.75 5.12
C PHE A 28 -6.75 -11.35 3.89
N PHE A 29 -7.06 -10.78 2.75
CA PHE A 29 -6.43 -11.13 1.49
C PHE A 29 -4.99 -10.57 1.41
N LEU A 30 -4.81 -9.37 1.91
CA LEU A 30 -3.50 -8.72 2.02
C LEU A 30 -3.47 -7.78 3.23
N VAL A 31 -2.27 -7.41 3.66
CA VAL A 31 -2.07 -6.55 4.83
C VAL A 31 -1.06 -5.45 4.50
N ILE A 32 -1.28 -4.26 5.05
CA ILE A 32 -0.32 -3.16 5.00
C ILE A 32 0.09 -2.83 6.43
N ALA A 33 1.37 -3.01 6.74
CA ALA A 33 1.94 -2.67 8.04
C ALA A 33 2.45 -1.23 8.01
N ALA A 34 1.70 -0.32 8.60
CA ALA A 34 1.92 1.12 8.51
C ALA A 34 1.73 1.81 9.86
N THR A 35 2.23 1.21 10.94
CA THR A 35 2.22 1.83 12.26
C THR A 35 3.40 2.80 12.38
N ASP A 36 3.42 3.62 13.44
CA ASP A 36 4.53 4.50 13.73
C ASP A 36 5.71 3.80 14.42
N ASP A 37 5.56 2.51 14.75
CA ASP A 37 6.60 1.71 15.39
C ASP A 37 7.17 0.68 14.40
N PRO A 38 8.43 0.86 13.93
CA PRO A 38 9.04 -0.10 12.99
C PRO A 38 9.11 -1.54 13.51
N ALA A 39 9.30 -1.73 14.81
CA ALA A 39 9.35 -3.07 15.39
C ALA A 39 8.00 -3.77 15.30
N VAL A 40 6.91 -3.04 15.47
CA VAL A 40 5.55 -3.57 15.29
C VAL A 40 5.31 -3.94 13.83
N ASN A 41 5.74 -3.09 12.90
CA ASN A 41 5.61 -3.36 11.46
C ASN A 41 6.39 -4.61 11.06
N ASP A 42 7.62 -4.78 11.55
CA ASP A 42 8.43 -5.98 11.31
C ASP A 42 7.73 -7.22 11.84
N HIS A 43 7.13 -7.14 13.01
CA HIS A 43 6.39 -8.24 13.62
C HIS A 43 5.16 -8.63 12.80
N ILE A 44 4.42 -7.64 12.32
CA ILE A 44 3.26 -7.87 11.44
C ILE A 44 3.67 -8.58 10.16
N VAL A 45 4.79 -8.17 9.55
CA VAL A 45 5.32 -8.81 8.34
C VAL A 45 5.63 -10.27 8.61
N GLN A 46 6.30 -10.57 9.73
CA GLN A 46 6.62 -11.95 10.12
C GLN A 46 5.35 -12.80 10.29
N LEU A 47 4.35 -12.28 10.99
CA LEU A 47 3.08 -12.97 11.20
C LEU A 47 2.37 -13.25 9.88
N CYS A 48 2.39 -12.30 8.95
CA CYS A 48 1.77 -12.48 7.64
C CYS A 48 2.52 -13.52 6.81
N HIS A 49 3.85 -13.51 6.82
CA HIS A 49 4.65 -14.51 6.10
C HIS A 49 4.39 -15.93 6.63
N GLU A 50 4.26 -16.09 7.93
CA GLU A 50 3.93 -17.39 8.54
C GLU A 50 2.56 -17.90 8.06
N ARG A 51 1.66 -17.02 7.69
CA ARG A 51 0.28 -17.32 7.27
C ARG A 51 0.10 -17.26 5.76
N HIS A 52 1.18 -17.04 5.00
CA HIS A 52 1.14 -16.88 3.54
C HIS A 52 0.19 -15.76 3.09
N ILE A 53 0.17 -14.66 3.82
CA ILE A 53 -0.61 -13.47 3.48
C ILE A 53 0.32 -12.42 2.88
N PRO A 54 0.03 -11.91 1.67
CA PRO A 54 0.82 -10.82 1.09
C PRO A 54 0.80 -9.59 2.00
N VAL A 55 1.97 -9.01 2.25
CA VAL A 55 2.09 -7.87 3.16
C VAL A 55 3.01 -6.80 2.57
N ASN A 56 2.66 -5.56 2.82
CA ASN A 56 3.49 -4.40 2.48
C ASN A 56 3.90 -3.70 3.76
N HIS A 57 5.21 -3.45 3.92
CA HIS A 57 5.76 -2.71 5.05
C HIS A 57 5.98 -1.26 4.61
N ALA A 58 5.19 -0.35 5.15
CA ALA A 58 5.19 1.05 4.70
C ALA A 58 6.54 1.77 4.91
N GLY A 59 7.34 1.32 5.88
CA GLY A 59 8.64 1.92 6.19
C GLY A 59 9.86 1.19 5.62
N ASP A 60 9.68 0.01 5.03
CA ASP A 60 10.79 -0.81 4.54
C ASP A 60 10.41 -1.56 3.28
N GLN A 61 10.89 -1.07 2.13
CA GLN A 61 10.58 -1.64 0.83
C GLN A 61 11.13 -3.06 0.65
N THR A 62 12.19 -3.43 1.37
CA THR A 62 12.78 -4.77 1.27
C THR A 62 11.87 -5.85 1.85
N GLN A 63 10.90 -5.46 2.68
CA GLN A 63 9.94 -6.36 3.32
C GLN A 63 8.56 -6.33 2.66
N CYS A 64 8.46 -5.82 1.42
CA CYS A 64 7.19 -5.74 0.71
C CYS A 64 7.05 -6.88 -0.28
N ASP A 65 5.95 -7.62 -0.21
CA ASP A 65 5.61 -8.68 -1.15
C ASP A 65 4.98 -8.14 -2.44
N PHE A 66 4.50 -6.90 -2.40
CA PHE A 66 3.88 -6.24 -3.55
C PHE A 66 4.15 -4.74 -3.50
N GLN A 67 3.94 -4.05 -4.63
CA GLN A 67 4.19 -2.62 -4.74
C GLN A 67 2.94 -1.89 -5.22
N PHE A 68 2.74 -0.66 -4.74
CA PHE A 68 1.70 0.23 -5.25
C PHE A 68 2.31 1.16 -6.28
N PRO A 69 1.94 1.07 -7.57
CA PRO A 69 2.49 1.96 -8.58
C PRO A 69 1.88 3.36 -8.47
N ALA A 70 2.61 4.37 -8.96
CA ALA A 70 2.01 5.67 -9.25
C ALA A 70 1.07 5.50 -10.45
N ILE A 71 -0.11 6.11 -10.39
CA ILE A 71 -1.13 5.95 -11.42
C ILE A 71 -1.23 7.20 -12.27
N VAL A 72 -1.18 7.01 -13.59
CA VAL A 72 -1.45 8.05 -14.59
C VAL A 72 -2.70 7.61 -15.35
N GLN A 73 -3.71 8.46 -15.41
CA GLN A 73 -4.99 8.09 -16.01
C GLN A 73 -5.52 9.15 -16.94
N LYS A 74 -6.06 8.73 -18.08
CA LYS A 74 -6.79 9.60 -19.01
C LYS A 74 -7.89 8.79 -19.68
N GLY A 75 -9.16 9.15 -19.43
CA GLY A 75 -10.30 8.39 -19.94
C GLY A 75 -10.21 6.92 -19.50
N PRO A 76 -10.32 5.97 -20.41
CA PRO A 76 -10.21 4.54 -20.05
C PRO A 76 -8.77 4.05 -19.90
N VAL A 77 -7.77 4.89 -20.22
CA VAL A 77 -6.36 4.49 -20.17
C VAL A 77 -5.81 4.67 -18.77
N VAL A 78 -5.19 3.62 -18.24
CA VAL A 78 -4.53 3.63 -16.92
C VAL A 78 -3.11 3.13 -17.08
N ILE A 79 -2.14 3.91 -16.62
CA ILE A 79 -0.72 3.55 -16.67
C ILE A 79 -0.19 3.47 -15.25
N GLY A 80 0.40 2.33 -14.90
CA GLY A 80 1.06 2.14 -13.62
C GLY A 80 2.56 2.29 -13.76
N VAL A 81 3.19 3.03 -12.83
CA VAL A 81 4.63 3.29 -12.84
C VAL A 81 5.24 2.90 -11.50
N ASN A 82 6.22 2.01 -11.51
CA ASN A 82 7.02 1.73 -10.32
C ASN A 82 8.47 1.44 -10.72
N ALA A 83 9.35 1.46 -9.74
CA ALA A 83 10.78 1.18 -9.93
C ALA A 83 11.20 0.04 -8.98
N ASN A 84 10.41 -1.04 -8.94
CA ASN A 84 10.61 -2.19 -8.05
C ASN A 84 10.69 -1.79 -6.58
N GLY A 85 10.00 -0.70 -6.21
CA GLY A 85 9.99 -0.17 -4.85
C GLY A 85 11.29 0.52 -4.43
N LYS A 86 12.20 0.83 -5.36
CA LYS A 86 13.55 1.29 -5.01
C LYS A 86 13.76 2.81 -5.08
N ASP A 87 13.03 3.53 -5.92
CA ASP A 87 13.26 4.97 -6.12
C ASP A 87 11.94 5.72 -6.34
N HIS A 88 11.35 6.17 -5.24
CA HIS A 88 10.09 6.92 -5.28
C HIS A 88 10.24 8.28 -5.96
N GLY A 89 11.39 8.93 -5.82
CA GLY A 89 11.65 10.22 -6.48
C GLY A 89 11.66 10.09 -8.00
N LEU A 90 12.30 9.05 -8.50
CA LEU A 90 12.30 8.75 -9.94
C LEU A 90 10.89 8.43 -10.44
N VAL A 91 10.17 7.59 -9.71
CA VAL A 91 8.77 7.23 -10.06
C VAL A 91 7.92 8.49 -10.16
N LYS A 92 8.04 9.39 -9.20
CA LYS A 92 7.30 10.66 -9.21
C LYS A 92 7.62 11.50 -10.45
N ARG A 93 8.91 11.63 -10.78
CA ARG A 93 9.33 12.40 -11.97
C ARG A 93 8.82 11.79 -13.27
N VAL A 94 8.92 10.48 -13.40
CA VAL A 94 8.43 9.76 -14.58
C VAL A 94 6.91 9.90 -14.71
N ALA A 95 6.18 9.73 -13.61
CA ALA A 95 4.73 9.87 -13.60
C ALA A 95 4.29 11.29 -14.00
N GLU A 96 5.00 12.33 -13.52
CA GLU A 96 4.71 13.73 -13.89
C GLU A 96 4.91 13.95 -15.37
N ARG A 97 5.99 13.43 -15.95
CA ARG A 97 6.25 13.54 -17.39
C ARG A 97 5.21 12.78 -18.22
N LEU A 98 4.80 11.62 -17.76
CA LEU A 98 3.74 10.86 -18.42
C LEU A 98 2.41 11.62 -18.39
N ARG A 99 2.08 12.28 -17.30
CA ARG A 99 0.86 13.10 -17.21
C ARG A 99 0.89 14.26 -18.18
N GLU A 100 2.04 14.92 -18.33
CA GLU A 100 2.21 16.00 -19.30
C GLU A 100 2.08 15.49 -20.73
N TRP A 101 2.70 14.36 -21.04
CA TRP A 101 2.63 13.75 -22.36
C TRP A 101 1.21 13.32 -22.72
N ILE A 102 0.57 12.57 -21.83
CA ILE A 102 -0.76 12.02 -22.09
C ILE A 102 -1.83 13.11 -22.21
N ALA A 103 -1.65 14.24 -21.52
CA ALA A 103 -2.55 15.39 -21.61
C ALA A 103 -2.58 16.02 -22.99
N ARG A 104 -1.49 15.89 -23.75
CA ARG A 104 -1.36 16.44 -25.12
C ARG A 104 -1.88 15.48 -26.19
N GLU A 105 -2.04 14.22 -25.85
CA GLU A 105 -2.49 13.20 -26.80
C GLU A 105 -4.01 13.20 -26.96
N LYS A 106 -4.46 12.78 -28.13
CA LYS A 106 -5.89 12.80 -28.51
C LYS A 106 -6.55 11.43 -28.36
N PHE A 107 -6.39 10.84 -27.21
CA PHE A 107 -7.13 9.59 -26.95
C PHE A 107 -7.87 9.62 -25.62
#